data_39c5272a70bfdfaa7cc2d282fe3a93cf
#
_entry.id   39c5272a70bfdfaa7cc2d282fe3a93cf
#
_cell.length_a   1.000
_cell.length_b   1.000
_cell.length_c   1.000
_cell.angle_alpha   90.00
_cell.angle_beta   90.00
_cell.angle_gamma   90.00
#
_symmetry.space_group_name_H-M   'P 1'
#
loop_
_entity.id
_entity.type
_entity.pdbx_description
1 polymer ?
#
loop_
_entity_poly.entity_id
_entity_poly.type
_entity_poly.pdbx_seq_one_letter_code
_entity_poly.pdbx_strand_id
1 'polypeptide(L)'
;MSKEKFERNKPHVNVGTIGHVDHGKTTLTAALTKVMAEKHGGEFKAYDQIDGAPEERARGITIATAHVEYESDTRHYAHVDCPGHADYVKNMITGAAQMDGAILVVSAADGPMPQTREHILLSRQVGVPYIVVYMNKADMVDDAELLELVEMEIRELLDAYDFPGDDTPIIVGSALKALEGDEGELGSQSIDKLMDALDSYIPEPVRAIDGPFLMPIEDVFSISGRGTVVTGRVERGVIKVGEEVAIVGIRETAKTTCTGVEMFRKLLDQGEAGDNVGVLLRGTKRDEVERGQVLAKPGTITPHTHFECEVYVLSKEEGGRHTPFFANYRPQFYFRTTDVTGACDLPEGVEMVMPGDNVKMTVKLIAPIAMEEGLRFAIREGGRTVGAGVVSKIIE
;
A
#
# COMPACT_ATOMS: atom_id res chain seq x y z
N MET A 1 -26.86 2.68 19.57
CA MET A 1 -25.94 1.72 20.20
C MET A 1 -24.58 2.41 20.33
N SER A 2 -23.94 2.33 21.49
CA SER A 2 -22.54 2.81 21.66
C SER A 2 -21.63 1.90 20.82
N LYS A 3 -20.73 2.48 20.03
CA LYS A 3 -19.70 1.69 19.35
C LYS A 3 -18.80 1.02 20.38
N GLU A 4 -18.35 -0.19 20.06
CA GLU A 4 -17.37 -0.90 20.86
C GLU A 4 -16.03 -0.16 20.88
N LYS A 5 -15.26 -0.35 21.95
CA LYS A 5 -13.90 0.17 22.06
C LYS A 5 -12.93 -0.87 21.55
N PHE A 6 -11.94 -0.45 20.77
CA PHE A 6 -10.85 -1.32 20.30
C PHE A 6 -9.91 -1.60 21.47
N GLU A 7 -9.60 -2.87 21.71
CA GLU A 7 -8.65 -3.30 22.73
C GLU A 7 -7.36 -3.78 22.07
N ARG A 8 -6.21 -3.20 22.45
CA ARG A 8 -4.89 -3.56 21.94
C ARG A 8 -4.30 -4.74 22.73
N ASN A 9 -4.77 -5.94 22.42
CA ASN A 9 -4.37 -7.16 23.16
C ASN A 9 -3.20 -7.90 22.48
N LYS A 10 -2.93 -7.60 21.19
CA LYS A 10 -1.88 -8.24 20.38
C LYS A 10 -1.10 -7.19 19.59
N PRO A 11 0.17 -7.45 19.23
CA PRO A 11 0.90 -6.61 18.28
C PRO A 11 0.13 -6.44 16.97
N HIS A 12 0.14 -5.22 16.43
CA HIS A 12 -0.56 -4.85 15.21
C HIS A 12 0.40 -4.85 14.02
N VAL A 13 0.06 -5.58 12.96
CA VAL A 13 0.83 -5.69 11.72
C VAL A 13 -0.06 -5.39 10.52
N ASN A 14 0.44 -4.54 9.62
CA ASN A 14 -0.23 -4.23 8.36
C ASN A 14 0.32 -5.11 7.25
N VAL A 15 -0.55 -5.89 6.63
CA VAL A 15 -0.23 -6.68 5.45
C VAL A 15 -1.17 -6.33 4.31
N GLY A 16 -0.92 -6.85 3.13
CA GLY A 16 -1.86 -6.71 2.03
C GLY A 16 -1.50 -7.59 0.86
N THR A 17 -2.48 -7.82 0.00
CA THR A 17 -2.33 -8.62 -1.22
C THR A 17 -1.91 -7.76 -2.40
N ILE A 18 -0.87 -8.19 -3.09
CA ILE A 18 -0.36 -7.63 -4.33
C ILE A 18 -0.23 -8.72 -5.40
N GLY A 19 -0.12 -8.35 -6.65
CA GLY A 19 0.05 -9.30 -7.76
C GLY A 19 -0.86 -8.99 -8.94
N HIS A 20 -0.76 -9.81 -9.98
CA HIS A 20 -1.45 -9.62 -11.24
C HIS A 20 -3.00 -9.68 -11.08
N VAL A 21 -3.72 -9.06 -12.01
CA VAL A 21 -5.18 -9.21 -12.13
C VAL A 21 -5.53 -10.70 -12.32
N ASP A 22 -6.67 -11.11 -11.80
CA ASP A 22 -7.18 -12.50 -11.88
C ASP A 22 -6.31 -13.60 -11.20
N HIS A 23 -5.23 -13.25 -10.50
CA HIS A 23 -4.46 -14.20 -9.70
C HIS A 23 -5.13 -14.60 -8.37
N GLY A 24 -6.27 -13.98 -8.02
CA GLY A 24 -7.11 -14.36 -6.88
C GLY A 24 -6.78 -13.65 -5.56
N LYS A 25 -6.28 -12.40 -5.60
CA LYS A 25 -5.98 -11.59 -4.41
C LYS A 25 -7.19 -11.42 -3.50
N THR A 26 -8.30 -10.92 -4.03
CA THR A 26 -9.54 -10.70 -3.28
C THR A 26 -10.15 -12.02 -2.78
N THR A 27 -10.03 -13.11 -3.56
CA THR A 27 -10.45 -14.46 -3.12
C THR A 27 -9.61 -14.92 -1.93
N LEU A 28 -8.29 -14.68 -1.96
CA LEU A 28 -7.41 -15.00 -0.84
C LEU A 28 -7.74 -14.15 0.39
N THR A 29 -8.00 -12.87 0.21
CA THR A 29 -8.41 -11.96 1.29
C THR A 29 -9.71 -12.44 1.95
N ALA A 30 -10.70 -12.86 1.16
CA ALA A 30 -11.95 -13.45 1.67
C ALA A 30 -11.69 -14.77 2.41
N ALA A 31 -10.82 -15.65 1.87
CA ALA A 31 -10.45 -16.92 2.50
C ALA A 31 -9.74 -16.71 3.85
N LEU A 32 -8.82 -15.75 3.92
CA LEU A 32 -8.15 -15.37 5.17
C LEU A 32 -9.15 -14.92 6.23
N THR A 33 -10.06 -13.99 5.90
CA THR A 33 -11.07 -13.53 6.86
C THR A 33 -11.99 -14.68 7.32
N LYS A 34 -12.36 -15.61 6.43
CA LYS A 34 -13.19 -16.74 6.78
C LYS A 34 -12.50 -17.70 7.73
N VAL A 35 -11.34 -18.24 7.32
CA VAL A 35 -10.62 -19.27 8.10
C VAL A 35 -10.19 -18.71 9.47
N MET A 36 -9.72 -17.45 9.52
CA MET A 36 -9.33 -16.83 10.78
C MET A 36 -10.52 -16.51 11.67
N ALA A 37 -11.67 -16.08 11.11
CA ALA A 37 -12.89 -15.88 11.90
C ALA A 37 -13.41 -17.18 12.53
N GLU A 38 -13.31 -18.30 11.83
CA GLU A 38 -13.70 -19.62 12.33
C GLU A 38 -12.81 -20.09 13.51
N LYS A 39 -11.52 -19.72 13.51
CA LYS A 39 -10.53 -20.15 14.53
C LYS A 39 -10.40 -19.20 15.69
N HIS A 40 -10.35 -17.90 15.42
CA HIS A 40 -10.00 -16.88 16.42
C HIS A 40 -11.14 -15.90 16.68
N GLY A 41 -12.28 -16.07 15.98
CA GLY A 41 -13.35 -15.08 15.99
C GLY A 41 -13.07 -13.89 15.05
N GLY A 42 -13.98 -12.96 15.01
CA GLY A 42 -13.92 -11.81 14.09
C GLY A 42 -15.02 -11.86 13.03
N GLU A 43 -14.92 -10.99 12.05
CA GLU A 43 -15.93 -10.85 10.99
C GLU A 43 -15.43 -11.46 9.68
N PHE A 44 -16.14 -12.44 9.16
CA PHE A 44 -15.94 -12.92 7.80
C PHE A 44 -16.38 -11.85 6.80
N LYS A 45 -15.55 -11.54 5.82
CA LYS A 45 -15.86 -10.67 4.68
C LYS A 45 -15.93 -11.50 3.41
N ALA A 46 -17.12 -11.60 2.85
CA ALA A 46 -17.31 -12.26 1.57
C ALA A 46 -16.71 -11.43 0.41
N TYR A 47 -16.42 -12.08 -0.70
CA TYR A 47 -15.82 -11.45 -1.89
C TYR A 47 -16.55 -10.17 -2.31
N ASP A 48 -17.90 -10.21 -2.39
CA ASP A 48 -18.75 -9.10 -2.77
C ASP A 48 -18.88 -7.98 -1.72
N GLN A 49 -18.38 -8.22 -0.53
CA GLN A 49 -18.28 -7.21 0.53
C GLN A 49 -16.90 -6.50 0.49
N ILE A 50 -15.88 -7.17 -0.04
CA ILE A 50 -14.53 -6.61 -0.27
C ILE A 50 -14.59 -5.75 -1.53
N ASP A 51 -14.93 -6.34 -2.69
CA ASP A 51 -15.19 -5.63 -3.95
C ASP A 51 -16.64 -5.12 -3.96
N GLY A 52 -16.91 -4.10 -3.14
CA GLY A 52 -18.28 -3.67 -2.85
C GLY A 52 -18.87 -2.65 -3.81
N ALA A 53 -18.05 -1.95 -4.61
CA ALA A 53 -18.51 -0.93 -5.53
C ALA A 53 -19.27 -1.54 -6.74
N PRO A 54 -20.32 -0.89 -7.25
CA PRO A 54 -21.07 -1.40 -8.42
C PRO A 54 -20.19 -1.64 -9.64
N GLU A 55 -19.16 -0.81 -9.85
CA GLU A 55 -18.23 -0.93 -10.97
C GLU A 55 -17.27 -2.13 -10.79
N GLU A 56 -16.80 -2.38 -9.58
CA GLU A 56 -15.97 -3.55 -9.23
C GLU A 56 -16.73 -4.85 -9.50
N ARG A 57 -18.00 -4.94 -9.04
CA ARG A 57 -18.86 -6.08 -9.28
C ARG A 57 -19.17 -6.30 -10.76
N ALA A 58 -19.40 -5.22 -11.51
CA ALA A 58 -19.72 -5.29 -12.94
C ALA A 58 -18.54 -5.75 -13.78
N ARG A 59 -17.31 -5.39 -13.39
CA ARG A 59 -16.07 -5.73 -14.10
C ARG A 59 -15.35 -6.96 -13.56
N GLY A 60 -15.69 -7.40 -12.34
CA GLY A 60 -15.00 -8.50 -11.65
C GLY A 60 -13.55 -8.20 -11.28
N ILE A 61 -13.21 -6.92 -11.08
CA ILE A 61 -11.86 -6.47 -10.74
C ILE A 61 -11.90 -5.48 -9.57
N THR A 62 -10.90 -5.53 -8.69
CA THR A 62 -10.71 -4.56 -7.62
C THR A 62 -10.22 -3.24 -8.19
N ILE A 63 -10.89 -2.14 -7.84
CA ILE A 63 -10.57 -0.77 -8.27
C ILE A 63 -9.98 0.03 -7.12
N ALA A 64 -10.67 0.04 -5.98
CA ALA A 64 -10.24 0.72 -4.77
C ALA A 64 -9.56 -0.27 -3.80
N THR A 65 -8.72 0.22 -2.92
CA THR A 65 -8.20 -0.59 -1.81
C THR A 65 -9.32 -0.91 -0.83
N ALA A 66 -9.42 -2.16 -0.40
CA ALA A 66 -10.32 -2.58 0.65
C ALA A 66 -9.54 -2.95 1.91
N HIS A 67 -10.09 -2.60 3.07
CA HIS A 67 -9.47 -2.87 4.35
C HIS A 67 -10.27 -3.89 5.13
N VAL A 68 -9.63 -4.97 5.56
CA VAL A 68 -10.21 -6.00 6.44
C VAL A 68 -9.30 -6.24 7.63
N GLU A 69 -9.82 -6.85 8.69
CA GLU A 69 -9.06 -7.27 9.86
C GLU A 69 -9.25 -8.76 10.15
N TYR A 70 -8.22 -9.38 10.69
CA TYR A 70 -8.27 -10.73 11.24
C TYR A 70 -7.14 -10.92 12.26
N GLU A 71 -7.20 -11.98 13.04
CA GLU A 71 -6.20 -12.30 14.05
C GLU A 71 -5.59 -13.69 13.82
N SER A 72 -4.31 -13.82 14.18
CA SER A 72 -3.67 -15.09 14.49
C SER A 72 -3.64 -15.31 16.02
N ASP A 73 -3.03 -16.38 16.48
CA ASP A 73 -2.81 -16.58 17.90
C ASP A 73 -1.99 -15.47 18.55
N THR A 74 -1.04 -14.89 17.78
CA THR A 74 -0.03 -13.97 18.31
C THR A 74 -0.22 -12.53 17.88
N ARG A 75 -0.94 -12.24 16.78
CA ARG A 75 -1.00 -10.92 16.15
C ARG A 75 -2.40 -10.52 15.69
N HIS A 76 -2.63 -9.21 15.65
CA HIS A 76 -3.76 -8.58 14.97
C HIS A 76 -3.27 -8.03 13.61
N TYR A 77 -3.93 -8.43 12.53
CA TYR A 77 -3.61 -8.02 11.17
C TYR A 77 -4.65 -7.03 10.62
N ALA A 78 -4.18 -5.87 10.17
CA ALA A 78 -4.92 -5.05 9.22
C ALA A 78 -4.45 -5.44 7.82
N HIS A 79 -5.39 -5.79 6.94
CA HIS A 79 -5.11 -6.28 5.60
C HIS A 79 -5.70 -5.33 4.55
N VAL A 80 -4.85 -4.91 3.61
CA VAL A 80 -5.22 -4.07 2.48
C VAL A 80 -5.29 -4.93 1.22
N ASP A 81 -6.46 -5.11 0.65
CA ASP A 81 -6.62 -5.74 -0.66
C ASP A 81 -6.36 -4.71 -1.76
N CYS A 82 -5.31 -4.92 -2.57
CA CYS A 82 -4.87 -3.99 -3.59
C CYS A 82 -5.37 -4.39 -4.99
N PRO A 83 -5.73 -3.40 -5.84
CA PRO A 83 -6.08 -3.68 -7.22
C PRO A 83 -4.89 -4.28 -7.99
N GLY A 84 -5.18 -5.19 -8.92
CA GLY A 84 -4.18 -5.83 -9.76
C GLY A 84 -4.05 -5.21 -11.15
N HIS A 85 -5.04 -4.43 -11.60
CA HIS A 85 -5.08 -3.88 -12.95
C HIS A 85 -4.21 -2.64 -13.09
N ALA A 86 -3.50 -2.51 -14.22
CA ALA A 86 -2.56 -1.42 -14.49
C ALA A 86 -3.20 -0.02 -14.39
N ASP A 87 -4.48 0.14 -14.72
CA ASP A 87 -5.18 1.42 -14.64
C ASP A 87 -5.34 1.93 -13.20
N TYR A 88 -5.25 1.04 -12.20
CA TYR A 88 -5.47 1.36 -10.78
C TYR A 88 -4.19 1.31 -9.94
N VAL A 89 -3.03 1.35 -10.57
CA VAL A 89 -1.71 1.30 -9.92
C VAL A 89 -1.55 2.39 -8.85
N LYS A 90 -2.17 3.56 -9.02
CA LYS A 90 -2.19 4.59 -7.97
C LYS A 90 -2.74 4.08 -6.63
N ASN A 91 -3.84 3.32 -6.69
CA ASN A 91 -4.44 2.74 -5.50
C ASN A 91 -3.58 1.59 -4.94
N MET A 92 -2.94 0.80 -5.82
CA MET A 92 -1.95 -0.20 -5.42
C MET A 92 -0.77 0.44 -4.68
N ILE A 93 -0.17 1.51 -5.20
CA ILE A 93 0.94 2.24 -4.56
C ILE A 93 0.51 2.75 -3.18
N THR A 94 -0.68 3.34 -3.08
CA THR A 94 -1.23 3.84 -1.81
C THR A 94 -1.41 2.72 -0.79
N GLY A 95 -1.95 1.58 -1.21
CA GLY A 95 -2.13 0.41 -0.35
C GLY A 95 -0.78 -0.18 0.09
N ALA A 96 0.14 -0.39 -0.86
CA ALA A 96 1.46 -0.94 -0.57
C ALA A 96 2.27 -0.07 0.40
N ALA A 97 2.18 1.25 0.32
CA ALA A 97 2.86 2.16 1.23
C ALA A 97 2.42 2.02 2.70
N GLN A 98 1.29 1.34 2.95
CA GLN A 98 0.77 1.09 4.28
C GLN A 98 1.24 -0.24 4.89
N MET A 99 1.89 -1.12 4.12
CA MET A 99 2.21 -2.48 4.53
C MET A 99 3.52 -2.56 5.30
N ASP A 100 3.52 -3.39 6.33
CA ASP A 100 4.72 -3.87 7.03
C ASP A 100 5.28 -5.13 6.33
N GLY A 101 4.45 -5.80 5.55
CA GLY A 101 4.79 -6.91 4.67
C GLY A 101 3.69 -7.13 3.63
N ALA A 102 4.06 -7.60 2.44
CA ALA A 102 3.12 -7.90 1.37
C ALA A 102 2.95 -9.40 1.15
N ILE A 103 1.74 -9.81 0.76
CA ILE A 103 1.45 -11.15 0.27
C ILE A 103 1.39 -11.07 -1.25
N LEU A 104 2.41 -11.58 -1.92
CA LEU A 104 2.44 -11.67 -3.37
C LEU A 104 1.64 -12.89 -3.82
N VAL A 105 0.54 -12.65 -4.52
CA VAL A 105 -0.33 -13.71 -5.05
C VAL A 105 0.02 -13.96 -6.51
N VAL A 106 0.46 -15.18 -6.80
CA VAL A 106 0.82 -15.64 -8.14
C VAL A 106 0.01 -16.89 -8.47
N SER A 107 -0.63 -16.92 -9.64
CA SER A 107 -1.31 -18.13 -10.12
C SER A 107 -0.28 -19.21 -10.46
N ALA A 108 -0.44 -20.41 -9.91
CA ALA A 108 0.42 -21.56 -10.23
C ALA A 108 0.28 -22.02 -11.70
N ALA A 109 -0.88 -21.75 -12.32
CA ALA A 109 -1.13 -22.10 -13.71
C ALA A 109 -0.52 -21.11 -14.72
N ASP A 110 -0.43 -19.81 -14.33
CA ASP A 110 0.01 -18.73 -15.24
C ASP A 110 1.44 -18.28 -14.98
N GLY A 111 1.97 -18.49 -13.75
CA GLY A 111 3.26 -17.99 -13.31
C GLY A 111 3.30 -16.46 -13.13
N PRO A 112 4.49 -15.87 -12.97
CA PRO A 112 4.67 -14.42 -12.87
C PRO A 112 4.27 -13.70 -14.16
N MET A 113 3.36 -12.74 -14.03
CA MET A 113 2.80 -11.94 -15.12
C MET A 113 3.32 -10.49 -15.07
N PRO A 114 3.08 -9.62 -16.07
CA PRO A 114 3.65 -8.26 -16.10
C PRO A 114 3.35 -7.42 -14.85
N GLN A 115 2.11 -7.43 -14.32
CA GLN A 115 1.80 -6.69 -13.10
C GLN A 115 2.44 -7.32 -11.85
N THR A 116 2.77 -8.63 -11.87
CA THR A 116 3.54 -9.25 -10.78
C THR A 116 4.88 -8.55 -10.61
N ARG A 117 5.60 -8.34 -11.72
CA ARG A 117 6.88 -7.63 -11.75
C ARG A 117 6.73 -6.18 -11.30
N GLU A 118 5.76 -5.47 -11.85
CA GLU A 118 5.49 -4.07 -11.51
C GLU A 118 5.13 -3.92 -10.02
N HIS A 119 4.34 -4.81 -9.46
CA HIS A 119 3.95 -4.75 -8.04
C HIS A 119 5.11 -5.03 -7.08
N ILE A 120 6.01 -5.96 -7.42
CA ILE A 120 7.24 -6.20 -6.63
C ILE A 120 8.12 -4.95 -6.66
N LEU A 121 8.37 -4.40 -7.85
CA LEU A 121 9.13 -3.17 -8.03
C LEU A 121 8.55 -2.02 -7.21
N LEU A 122 7.25 -1.75 -7.35
CA LEU A 122 6.58 -0.66 -6.64
C LEU A 122 6.58 -0.87 -5.13
N SER A 123 6.39 -2.10 -4.66
CA SER A 123 6.50 -2.42 -3.23
C SER A 123 7.89 -2.10 -2.68
N ARG A 124 8.94 -2.43 -3.44
CA ARG A 124 10.31 -2.04 -3.08
C ARG A 124 10.48 -0.52 -3.00
N GLN A 125 9.91 0.21 -3.97
CA GLN A 125 10.00 1.66 -4.06
C GLN A 125 9.30 2.38 -2.91
N VAL A 126 8.11 1.92 -2.52
CA VAL A 126 7.37 2.52 -1.40
C VAL A 126 7.87 2.04 -0.04
N GLY A 127 8.84 1.12 -0.02
CA GLY A 127 9.53 0.68 1.19
C GLY A 127 8.87 -0.48 1.94
N VAL A 128 8.09 -1.32 1.25
CA VAL A 128 7.63 -2.60 1.83
C VAL A 128 8.85 -3.47 2.15
N PRO A 129 9.08 -3.83 3.41
CA PRO A 129 10.33 -4.49 3.80
C PRO A 129 10.35 -6.00 3.56
N TYR A 130 9.17 -6.65 3.55
CA TYR A 130 9.04 -8.11 3.48
C TYR A 130 7.96 -8.52 2.49
N ILE A 131 8.21 -9.60 1.76
CA ILE A 131 7.23 -10.28 0.90
C ILE A 131 7.11 -11.73 1.35
N VAL A 132 5.88 -12.23 1.45
CA VAL A 132 5.55 -13.65 1.54
C VAL A 132 4.76 -14.00 0.29
N VAL A 133 4.98 -15.16 -0.31
CA VAL A 133 4.31 -15.55 -1.56
C VAL A 133 3.23 -16.56 -1.28
N TYR A 134 2.07 -16.36 -1.91
CA TYR A 134 1.02 -17.36 -1.99
C TYR A 134 0.83 -17.78 -3.45
N MET A 135 1.30 -18.98 -3.78
CA MET A 135 1.15 -19.59 -5.10
C MET A 135 -0.26 -20.21 -5.18
N ASN A 136 -1.19 -19.42 -5.71
CA ASN A 136 -2.62 -19.68 -5.75
C ASN A 136 -3.03 -20.54 -6.94
N LYS A 137 -4.26 -21.07 -6.92
CA LYS A 137 -4.85 -21.93 -7.98
C LYS A 137 -4.03 -23.21 -8.23
N ALA A 138 -3.35 -23.70 -7.22
CA ALA A 138 -2.58 -24.94 -7.32
C ALA A 138 -3.44 -26.18 -7.60
N ASP A 139 -4.74 -26.11 -7.31
CA ASP A 139 -5.73 -27.11 -7.66
C ASP A 139 -5.99 -27.27 -9.17
N MET A 140 -5.51 -26.33 -9.98
CA MET A 140 -5.59 -26.38 -11.45
C MET A 140 -4.33 -27.00 -12.09
N VAL A 141 -3.32 -27.35 -11.30
CA VAL A 141 -2.03 -27.86 -11.78
C VAL A 141 -1.78 -29.24 -11.20
N ASP A 142 -1.78 -30.25 -12.07
CA ASP A 142 -1.52 -31.66 -11.69
C ASP A 142 -0.03 -32.02 -11.81
N ASP A 143 0.78 -31.15 -12.38
CA ASP A 143 2.20 -31.38 -12.66
C ASP A 143 3.07 -30.71 -11.59
N ALA A 144 3.76 -31.53 -10.78
CA ALA A 144 4.66 -31.06 -9.75
C ALA A 144 5.89 -30.32 -10.32
N GLU A 145 6.39 -30.71 -11.50
CA GLU A 145 7.53 -30.03 -12.15
C GLU A 145 7.16 -28.61 -12.56
N LEU A 146 5.91 -28.38 -12.97
CA LEU A 146 5.42 -27.04 -13.28
C LEU A 146 5.33 -26.16 -12.03
N LEU A 147 4.92 -26.68 -10.89
CA LEU A 147 4.89 -25.95 -9.62
C LEU A 147 6.33 -25.54 -9.20
N GLU A 148 7.30 -26.45 -9.32
CA GLU A 148 8.70 -26.16 -9.03
C GLU A 148 9.28 -25.10 -9.96
N LEU A 149 8.92 -25.12 -11.26
CA LEU A 149 9.35 -24.13 -12.22
C LEU A 149 8.80 -22.74 -11.89
N VAL A 150 7.50 -22.64 -11.59
CA VAL A 150 6.88 -21.37 -11.20
C VAL A 150 7.47 -20.84 -9.90
N GLU A 151 7.76 -21.69 -8.92
CA GLU A 151 8.45 -21.31 -7.69
C GLU A 151 9.83 -20.72 -7.99
N MET A 152 10.61 -21.36 -8.85
CA MET A 152 11.94 -20.90 -9.24
C MET A 152 11.89 -19.53 -9.95
N GLU A 153 10.94 -19.33 -10.87
CA GLU A 153 10.74 -18.04 -11.54
C GLU A 153 10.37 -16.92 -10.57
N ILE A 154 9.55 -17.24 -9.55
CA ILE A 154 9.19 -16.26 -8.50
C ILE A 154 10.42 -15.88 -7.70
N ARG A 155 11.26 -16.83 -7.27
CA ARG A 155 12.48 -16.57 -6.51
C ARG A 155 13.48 -15.72 -7.28
N GLU A 156 13.74 -16.05 -8.54
CA GLU A 156 14.59 -15.24 -9.43
C GLU A 156 14.05 -13.81 -9.60
N LEU A 157 12.74 -13.67 -9.72
CA LEU A 157 12.10 -12.37 -9.83
C LEU A 157 12.22 -11.53 -8.56
N LEU A 158 12.09 -12.14 -7.38
CA LEU A 158 12.27 -11.45 -6.10
C LEU A 158 13.72 -10.96 -5.93
N ASP A 159 14.71 -11.81 -6.26
CA ASP A 159 16.13 -11.44 -6.22
C ASP A 159 16.46 -10.29 -7.17
N ALA A 160 15.85 -10.26 -8.35
CA ALA A 160 16.04 -9.17 -9.32
C ALA A 160 15.57 -7.80 -8.79
N TYR A 161 14.72 -7.77 -7.78
CA TYR A 161 14.22 -6.54 -7.13
C TYR A 161 14.69 -6.38 -5.66
N ASP A 162 15.81 -6.99 -5.30
CA ASP A 162 16.44 -6.90 -3.98
C ASP A 162 15.59 -7.44 -2.81
N PHE A 163 14.68 -8.38 -3.07
CA PHE A 163 14.08 -9.21 -2.03
C PHE A 163 14.80 -10.56 -1.96
N PRO A 164 14.98 -11.16 -0.76
CA PRO A 164 15.71 -12.41 -0.61
C PRO A 164 14.91 -13.59 -1.16
N GLY A 165 15.05 -13.90 -2.45
CA GLY A 165 14.27 -14.91 -3.14
C GLY A 165 14.38 -16.29 -2.51
N ASP A 166 15.59 -16.71 -2.12
CA ASP A 166 15.84 -18.01 -1.51
C ASP A 166 15.20 -18.16 -0.12
N ASP A 167 15.20 -17.07 0.68
CA ASP A 167 14.68 -17.07 2.06
C ASP A 167 13.18 -16.75 2.14
N THR A 168 12.59 -16.26 1.05
CA THR A 168 11.18 -15.87 1.02
C THR A 168 10.26 -17.09 1.13
N PRO A 169 9.34 -17.14 2.12
CA PRO A 169 8.35 -18.22 2.20
C PRO A 169 7.42 -18.22 0.99
N ILE A 170 7.26 -19.39 0.37
CA ILE A 170 6.30 -19.62 -0.71
C ILE A 170 5.32 -20.71 -0.27
N ILE A 171 4.05 -20.35 -0.17
CA ILE A 171 2.98 -21.24 0.23
C ILE A 171 2.16 -21.61 -1.00
N VAL A 172 1.99 -22.91 -1.23
CA VAL A 172 1.20 -23.47 -2.32
C VAL A 172 -0.22 -23.75 -1.83
N GLY A 173 -1.24 -23.26 -2.53
CA GLY A 173 -2.62 -23.47 -2.11
C GLY A 173 -3.65 -23.05 -3.15
N SER A 174 -4.92 -23.14 -2.75
CA SER A 174 -6.07 -22.67 -3.49
C SER A 174 -6.98 -21.87 -2.56
N ALA A 175 -6.98 -20.57 -2.76
CA ALA A 175 -7.83 -19.67 -1.98
C ALA A 175 -9.32 -19.99 -2.19
N LEU A 176 -9.70 -20.42 -3.40
CA LEU A 176 -11.07 -20.81 -3.69
C LEU A 176 -11.49 -22.04 -2.88
N LYS A 177 -10.67 -23.10 -2.85
CA LYS A 177 -10.95 -24.30 -2.03
C LYS A 177 -11.07 -23.96 -0.55
N ALA A 178 -10.17 -23.11 -0.02
CA ALA A 178 -10.26 -22.66 1.37
C ALA A 178 -11.56 -21.88 1.63
N LEU A 179 -11.96 -21.00 0.70
CA LEU A 179 -13.20 -20.23 0.79
C LEU A 179 -14.44 -21.14 0.71
N GLU A 180 -14.40 -22.21 -0.06
CA GLU A 180 -15.48 -23.22 -0.18
C GLU A 180 -15.53 -24.18 1.02
N GLY A 181 -14.55 -24.13 1.93
CA GLY A 181 -14.51 -24.94 3.15
C GLY A 181 -13.78 -26.28 3.01
N ASP A 182 -12.92 -26.42 2.01
CA ASP A 182 -11.99 -27.56 1.91
C ASP A 182 -10.95 -27.49 3.04
N GLU A 183 -10.88 -28.51 3.88
CA GLU A 183 -9.94 -28.63 4.99
C GLU A 183 -8.61 -29.29 4.61
N GLY A 184 -8.40 -29.60 3.33
CA GLY A 184 -7.21 -30.25 2.80
C GLY A 184 -5.98 -29.34 2.73
N GLU A 185 -4.87 -29.91 2.24
CA GLU A 185 -3.56 -29.22 2.15
C GLU A 185 -3.61 -27.97 1.27
N LEU A 186 -4.36 -27.98 0.18
CA LEU A 186 -4.55 -26.83 -0.71
C LEU A 186 -5.64 -25.87 -0.23
N GLY A 187 -6.53 -26.31 0.66
CA GLY A 187 -7.62 -25.54 1.24
C GLY A 187 -7.20 -24.77 2.49
N SER A 188 -7.93 -24.93 3.60
CA SER A 188 -7.71 -24.17 4.84
C SER A 188 -6.33 -24.38 5.45
N GLN A 189 -5.71 -25.56 5.28
CA GLN A 189 -4.34 -25.78 5.76
C GLN A 189 -3.32 -24.89 5.05
N SER A 190 -3.53 -24.53 3.77
CA SER A 190 -2.66 -23.57 3.08
C SER A 190 -2.78 -22.16 3.66
N ILE A 191 -3.97 -21.78 4.13
CA ILE A 191 -4.21 -20.51 4.81
C ILE A 191 -3.49 -20.50 6.17
N ASP A 192 -3.52 -21.62 6.91
CA ASP A 192 -2.78 -21.75 8.16
C ASP A 192 -1.26 -21.62 7.95
N LYS A 193 -0.71 -22.30 6.95
CA LYS A 193 0.70 -22.18 6.56
C LYS A 193 1.07 -20.75 6.18
N LEU A 194 0.17 -20.03 5.49
CA LEU A 194 0.37 -18.62 5.17
C LEU A 194 0.40 -17.77 6.44
N MET A 195 -0.51 -17.98 7.37
CA MET A 195 -0.53 -17.26 8.64
C MET A 195 0.73 -17.53 9.47
N ASP A 196 1.18 -18.79 9.56
CA ASP A 196 2.42 -19.17 10.23
C ASP A 196 3.64 -18.47 9.59
N ALA A 197 3.67 -18.37 8.26
CA ALA A 197 4.71 -17.66 7.54
C ALA A 197 4.68 -16.15 7.83
N LEU A 198 3.50 -15.53 7.86
CA LEU A 198 3.36 -14.10 8.21
C LEU A 198 3.81 -13.85 9.67
N ASP A 199 3.41 -14.71 10.61
CA ASP A 199 3.77 -14.57 12.02
C ASP A 199 5.27 -14.74 12.27
N SER A 200 5.94 -15.64 11.54
CA SER A 200 7.35 -15.98 11.75
C SER A 200 8.32 -15.16 10.91
N TYR A 201 7.98 -14.83 9.65
CA TYR A 201 8.88 -14.19 8.70
C TYR A 201 8.85 -12.66 8.77
N ILE A 202 7.67 -12.07 9.02
CA ILE A 202 7.55 -10.62 9.20
C ILE A 202 7.83 -10.30 10.67
N PRO A 203 8.92 -9.56 11.00
CA PRO A 203 9.18 -9.18 12.37
C PRO A 203 8.12 -8.20 12.89
N GLU A 204 7.99 -8.07 14.21
CA GLU A 204 7.15 -7.04 14.79
C GLU A 204 7.68 -5.65 14.38
N PRO A 205 6.83 -4.82 13.75
CA PRO A 205 7.29 -3.54 13.23
C PRO A 205 7.68 -2.56 14.32
N VAL A 206 8.83 -1.92 14.18
CA VAL A 206 9.23 -0.81 15.04
C VAL A 206 8.43 0.43 14.64
N ARG A 207 7.61 0.94 15.57
CA ARG A 207 6.73 2.09 15.32
C ARG A 207 7.38 3.40 15.72
N ALA A 208 7.32 4.40 14.86
CA ALA A 208 7.85 5.75 15.12
C ALA A 208 6.87 6.57 15.99
N ILE A 209 6.59 6.10 17.22
CA ILE A 209 5.60 6.70 18.14
C ILE A 209 6.09 8.04 18.69
N ASP A 210 7.38 8.20 18.93
CA ASP A 210 7.98 9.40 19.57
C ASP A 210 8.07 10.62 18.63
N GLY A 211 7.78 10.45 17.34
CA GLY A 211 7.79 11.54 16.37
C GLY A 211 6.53 12.42 16.42
N PRO A 212 6.55 13.61 15.77
CA PRO A 212 5.35 14.40 15.59
C PRO A 212 4.34 13.67 14.71
N PHE A 213 3.05 13.71 15.09
CA PHE A 213 1.98 13.04 14.34
C PHE A 213 1.96 13.43 12.86
N LEU A 214 1.85 12.43 12.01
CA LEU A 214 1.66 12.57 10.56
C LEU A 214 0.86 11.36 10.03
N MET A 215 -0.19 11.66 9.27
CA MET A 215 -1.02 10.66 8.60
C MET A 215 -1.37 11.13 7.19
N PRO A 216 -0.90 10.46 6.13
CA PRO A 216 -1.37 10.70 4.76
C PRO A 216 -2.87 10.40 4.65
N ILE A 217 -3.60 11.28 3.97
CA ILE A 217 -5.05 11.10 3.75
C ILE A 217 -5.24 10.22 2.53
N GLU A 218 -5.93 9.09 2.73
CA GLU A 218 -6.26 8.11 1.71
C GLU A 218 -7.66 8.35 1.13
N ASP A 219 -8.65 8.46 2.01
CA ASP A 219 -10.03 8.70 1.65
C ASP A 219 -10.71 9.74 2.54
N VAL A 220 -11.79 10.33 2.02
CA VAL A 220 -12.58 11.36 2.71
C VAL A 220 -14.05 11.00 2.65
N PHE A 221 -14.69 10.88 3.80
CA PHE A 221 -16.09 10.53 3.95
C PHE A 221 -16.88 11.61 4.71
N SER A 222 -18.14 11.77 4.34
CA SER A 222 -19.10 12.53 5.16
C SER A 222 -20.02 11.58 5.91
N ILE A 223 -20.08 11.71 7.23
CA ILE A 223 -20.98 10.93 8.07
C ILE A 223 -22.08 11.85 8.57
N SER A 224 -23.35 11.56 8.23
CA SER A 224 -24.51 12.34 8.70
C SER A 224 -24.52 12.46 10.21
N GLY A 225 -24.60 13.70 10.70
CA GLY A 225 -24.62 14.01 12.14
C GLY A 225 -23.27 13.94 12.87
N ARG A 226 -22.17 13.54 12.18
CA ARG A 226 -20.83 13.41 12.78
C ARG A 226 -19.78 14.31 12.12
N GLY A 227 -19.95 14.64 10.83
CA GLY A 227 -19.03 15.51 10.07
C GLY A 227 -18.16 14.76 9.09
N THR A 228 -17.01 15.35 8.77
CA THR A 228 -16.04 14.78 7.83
C THR A 228 -15.08 13.86 8.56
N VAL A 229 -14.86 12.69 7.97
CA VAL A 229 -13.87 11.68 8.41
C VAL A 229 -12.85 11.52 7.30
N VAL A 230 -11.59 11.57 7.68
CA VAL A 230 -10.46 11.24 6.79
C VAL A 230 -9.83 9.95 7.26
N THR A 231 -9.47 9.08 6.34
CA THR A 231 -8.82 7.80 6.65
C THR A 231 -7.40 7.78 6.16
N GLY A 232 -6.58 6.99 6.81
CA GLY A 232 -5.20 6.74 6.43
C GLY A 232 -4.46 5.92 7.49
N ARG A 233 -3.25 5.49 7.14
CA ARG A 233 -2.32 4.91 8.10
C ARG A 233 -1.54 6.02 8.79
N VAL A 234 -1.44 5.97 10.10
CA VAL A 234 -0.55 6.86 10.85
C VAL A 234 0.90 6.51 10.52
N GLU A 235 1.60 7.42 9.85
CA GLU A 235 2.99 7.22 9.43
C GLU A 235 3.94 7.31 10.62
N ARG A 236 3.72 8.31 11.51
CA ARG A 236 4.47 8.51 12.73
C ARG A 236 3.68 9.27 13.79
N GLY A 237 4.13 9.16 15.05
CA GLY A 237 3.56 9.86 16.19
C GLY A 237 2.25 9.29 16.67
N VAL A 238 1.53 10.08 17.44
CA VAL A 238 0.25 9.74 18.08
C VAL A 238 -0.72 10.89 17.87
N ILE A 239 -1.99 10.58 17.61
CA ILE A 239 -3.12 11.51 17.58
C ILE A 239 -4.11 11.16 18.66
N LYS A 240 -4.52 12.14 19.46
CA LYS A 240 -5.55 11.99 20.50
C LYS A 240 -6.80 12.79 20.18
N VAL A 241 -7.91 12.32 20.69
CA VAL A 241 -9.17 13.08 20.63
C VAL A 241 -9.00 14.41 21.37
N GLY A 242 -9.39 15.50 20.72
CA GLY A 242 -9.26 16.87 21.23
C GLY A 242 -8.01 17.63 20.75
N GLU A 243 -7.07 16.97 20.12
CA GLU A 243 -5.86 17.63 19.59
C GLU A 243 -6.11 18.44 18.31
N GLU A 244 -5.42 19.58 18.20
CA GLU A 244 -5.36 20.38 16.98
C GLU A 244 -4.47 19.69 15.96
N VAL A 245 -4.92 19.62 14.70
CA VAL A 245 -4.18 19.08 13.56
C VAL A 245 -4.20 20.09 12.42
N ALA A 246 -3.18 20.02 11.57
CA ALA A 246 -3.09 20.75 10.32
C ALA A 246 -3.37 19.81 9.14
N ILE A 247 -4.09 20.33 8.14
CA ILE A 247 -4.29 19.70 6.84
C ILE A 247 -3.31 20.37 5.88
N VAL A 248 -2.33 19.62 5.37
CA VAL A 248 -1.17 20.16 4.65
C VAL A 248 -1.04 19.55 3.26
N GLY A 249 -0.72 20.38 2.27
CA GLY A 249 -0.50 19.99 0.87
C GLY A 249 -1.67 20.32 -0.04
N ILE A 250 -1.41 20.39 -1.33
CA ILE A 250 -2.34 20.66 -2.44
C ILE A 250 -2.98 22.05 -2.35
N ARG A 251 -3.51 22.44 -1.20
CA ARG A 251 -4.18 23.70 -0.90
C ARG A 251 -3.47 24.45 0.22
N GLU A 252 -3.96 25.64 0.54
CA GLU A 252 -3.53 26.37 1.74
C GLU A 252 -3.70 25.50 2.98
N THR A 253 -2.69 25.55 3.85
CA THR A 253 -2.72 24.80 5.11
C THR A 253 -3.85 25.29 6.01
N ALA A 254 -4.74 24.37 6.37
CA ALA A 254 -5.84 24.61 7.27
C ALA A 254 -5.62 23.91 8.62
N LYS A 255 -6.21 24.45 9.67
CA LYS A 255 -6.18 23.86 11.01
C LYS A 255 -7.59 23.40 11.40
N THR A 256 -7.66 22.28 12.09
CA THR A 256 -8.90 21.73 12.63
C THR A 256 -8.60 20.94 13.91
N THR A 257 -9.64 20.37 14.53
CA THR A 257 -9.50 19.57 15.75
C THR A 257 -9.97 18.14 15.48
N CYS A 258 -9.20 17.16 15.93
CA CYS A 258 -9.61 15.76 15.97
C CYS A 258 -10.72 15.59 17.03
N THR A 259 -11.92 15.19 16.61
CA THR A 259 -13.05 14.96 17.53
C THR A 259 -13.34 13.48 17.78
N GLY A 260 -12.65 12.59 17.09
CA GLY A 260 -12.76 11.16 17.29
C GLY A 260 -11.77 10.40 16.44
N VAL A 261 -11.35 9.26 16.94
CA VAL A 261 -10.48 8.31 16.23
C VAL A 261 -11.16 6.95 16.21
N GLU A 262 -11.21 6.31 15.07
CA GLU A 262 -11.84 5.00 14.87
C GLU A 262 -10.93 4.08 14.06
N MET A 263 -10.92 2.79 14.40
CA MET A 263 -10.27 1.74 13.63
C MET A 263 -11.25 0.57 13.51
N PHE A 264 -11.50 0.09 12.28
CA PHE A 264 -12.47 -0.97 11.99
C PHE A 264 -13.84 -0.76 12.67
N ARG A 265 -14.35 0.49 12.61
CA ARG A 265 -15.63 0.93 13.23
C ARG A 265 -15.67 0.90 14.76
N LYS A 266 -14.56 0.58 15.44
CA LYS A 266 -14.39 0.63 16.88
C LYS A 266 -13.75 1.96 17.29
N LEU A 267 -14.12 2.48 18.47
CA LEU A 267 -13.57 3.74 18.98
C LEU A 267 -12.18 3.53 19.57
N LEU A 268 -11.31 4.51 19.33
CA LEU A 268 -9.99 4.62 19.94
C LEU A 268 -9.88 5.92 20.75
N ASP A 269 -9.17 5.88 21.87
CA ASP A 269 -8.80 7.09 22.62
C ASP A 269 -7.68 7.85 21.88
N GLN A 270 -6.81 7.13 21.18
CA GLN A 270 -5.72 7.65 20.37
C GLN A 270 -5.38 6.70 19.20
N GLY A 271 -4.89 7.27 18.09
CA GLY A 271 -4.27 6.54 16.99
C GLY A 271 -2.76 6.67 17.08
N GLU A 272 -2.04 5.59 16.83
CA GLU A 272 -0.57 5.51 16.93
C GLU A 272 0.05 5.14 15.59
N ALA A 273 1.34 5.44 15.43
CA ALA A 273 2.11 5.02 14.26
C ALA A 273 1.88 3.54 13.92
N GLY A 274 1.48 3.27 12.68
CA GLY A 274 1.11 1.95 12.18
C GLY A 274 -0.38 1.65 12.16
N ASP A 275 -1.23 2.41 12.88
CA ASP A 275 -2.68 2.21 12.86
C ASP A 275 -3.30 2.73 11.57
N ASN A 276 -4.26 1.97 11.02
CA ASN A 276 -5.15 2.45 9.96
C ASN A 276 -6.40 3.02 10.60
N VAL A 277 -6.52 4.34 10.62
CA VAL A 277 -7.58 5.02 11.37
C VAL A 277 -8.43 5.95 10.51
N GLY A 278 -9.67 6.13 10.96
CA GLY A 278 -10.54 7.23 10.56
C GLY A 278 -10.49 8.33 11.61
N VAL A 279 -10.13 9.54 11.23
CA VAL A 279 -10.07 10.73 12.10
C VAL A 279 -11.22 11.65 11.77
N LEU A 280 -12.06 11.94 12.78
CA LEU A 280 -13.16 12.88 12.65
C LEU A 280 -12.65 14.32 12.84
N LEU A 281 -12.98 15.20 11.91
CA LEU A 281 -12.53 16.59 11.87
C LEU A 281 -13.65 17.55 12.23
N ARG A 282 -13.37 18.50 13.13
CA ARG A 282 -14.32 19.51 13.56
C ARG A 282 -14.51 20.59 12.51
N GLY A 283 -15.76 20.84 12.07
CA GLY A 283 -16.10 21.97 11.21
C GLY A 283 -15.49 21.95 9.82
N THR A 284 -14.81 20.89 9.44
CA THR A 284 -14.23 20.70 8.09
C THR A 284 -15.28 20.07 7.20
N LYS A 285 -15.54 20.69 6.04
CA LYS A 285 -16.41 20.11 5.01
C LYS A 285 -15.64 19.12 4.15
N ARG A 286 -16.38 18.22 3.50
CA ARG A 286 -15.76 17.19 2.65
C ARG A 286 -14.97 17.78 1.47
N ASP A 287 -15.40 18.89 0.92
CA ASP A 287 -14.79 19.61 -0.21
C ASP A 287 -13.59 20.50 0.21
N GLU A 288 -13.32 20.64 1.49
CA GLU A 288 -12.17 21.38 2.06
C GLU A 288 -10.95 20.49 2.28
N VAL A 289 -11.10 19.18 2.18
CA VAL A 289 -10.03 18.19 2.37
C VAL A 289 -10.09 17.14 1.27
N GLU A 290 -8.93 16.67 0.83
CA GLU A 290 -8.84 15.69 -0.25
C GLU A 290 -7.68 14.71 -0.07
N ARG A 291 -7.80 13.56 -0.75
CA ARG A 291 -6.74 12.57 -0.85
C ARG A 291 -5.44 13.22 -1.35
N GLY A 292 -4.33 12.84 -0.74
CA GLY A 292 -3.00 13.37 -1.08
C GLY A 292 -2.51 14.48 -0.17
N GLN A 293 -3.41 15.12 0.59
CA GLN A 293 -3.02 15.94 1.73
C GLN A 293 -2.58 15.04 2.90
N VAL A 294 -1.95 15.64 3.92
CA VAL A 294 -1.64 14.94 5.16
C VAL A 294 -2.30 15.64 6.33
N LEU A 295 -2.71 14.86 7.34
CA LEU A 295 -2.94 15.38 8.69
C LEU A 295 -1.62 15.33 9.44
N ALA A 296 -1.27 16.43 10.09
CA ALA A 296 -0.04 16.52 10.85
C ALA A 296 -0.20 17.35 12.11
N LYS A 297 0.73 17.18 13.06
CA LYS A 297 0.85 18.13 14.15
C LYS A 297 1.18 19.51 13.57
N PRO A 298 0.48 20.60 13.97
CA PRO A 298 0.69 21.92 13.37
C PRO A 298 2.17 22.35 13.40
N GLY A 299 2.66 22.82 12.26
CA GLY A 299 4.02 23.37 12.12
C GLY A 299 5.14 22.33 11.99
N THR A 300 4.84 21.03 11.87
CA THR A 300 5.85 19.97 11.79
C THR A 300 6.19 19.51 10.37
N ILE A 301 5.36 19.86 9.40
CA ILE A 301 5.58 19.64 7.98
C ILE A 301 4.97 20.80 7.18
N THR A 302 5.58 21.14 6.06
CA THR A 302 5.15 22.22 5.16
C THR A 302 4.95 21.72 3.74
N PRO A 303 4.09 22.39 2.94
CA PRO A 303 3.92 22.05 1.54
C PRO A 303 5.02 22.71 0.69
N HIS A 304 5.52 21.98 -0.31
CA HIS A 304 6.60 22.43 -1.18
C HIS A 304 6.32 22.08 -2.64
N THR A 305 6.86 22.88 -3.56
CA THR A 305 6.76 22.68 -5.00
C THR A 305 8.11 22.44 -5.67
N HIS A 306 9.23 22.80 -5.02
CA HIS A 306 10.53 22.82 -5.65
C HIS A 306 11.57 22.13 -4.76
N PHE A 307 12.23 21.10 -5.30
CA PHE A 307 13.16 20.25 -4.55
C PHE A 307 14.25 19.64 -5.46
N GLU A 308 15.39 19.31 -4.86
CA GLU A 308 16.42 18.45 -5.44
C GLU A 308 16.12 16.99 -5.07
N CYS A 309 16.43 16.07 -5.97
CA CYS A 309 16.25 14.65 -5.74
C CYS A 309 17.34 13.79 -6.41
N GLU A 310 17.49 12.60 -5.89
CA GLU A 310 18.26 11.52 -6.51
C GLU A 310 17.27 10.51 -7.09
N VAL A 311 17.42 10.19 -8.38
CA VAL A 311 16.50 9.36 -9.13
C VAL A 311 17.25 8.25 -9.84
N TYR A 312 16.75 7.04 -9.73
CA TYR A 312 17.07 5.93 -10.61
C TYR A 312 16.01 5.83 -11.71
N VAL A 313 16.47 5.86 -12.96
CA VAL A 313 15.61 5.71 -14.14
C VAL A 313 15.61 4.25 -14.55
N LEU A 314 14.43 3.61 -14.52
CA LEU A 314 14.32 2.20 -14.85
C LEU A 314 14.78 1.90 -16.27
N SER A 315 15.54 0.83 -16.42
CA SER A 315 15.95 0.30 -17.72
C SER A 315 14.77 -0.26 -18.53
N LYS A 316 15.00 -0.53 -19.80
CA LYS A 316 14.01 -1.17 -20.67
C LYS A 316 13.62 -2.56 -20.16
N GLU A 317 14.61 -3.33 -19.68
CA GLU A 317 14.46 -4.68 -19.16
C GLU A 317 13.59 -4.70 -17.88
N GLU A 318 13.66 -3.64 -17.09
CA GLU A 318 12.84 -3.42 -15.90
C GLU A 318 11.43 -2.88 -16.21
N GLY A 319 11.06 -2.75 -17.48
CA GLY A 319 9.77 -2.22 -17.93
C GLY A 319 9.71 -0.69 -18.00
N GLY A 320 10.84 -0.01 -17.83
CA GLY A 320 10.99 1.44 -17.91
C GLY A 320 10.93 2.01 -19.34
N ARG A 321 11.52 3.18 -19.50
CA ARG A 321 11.61 3.86 -20.81
C ARG A 321 12.54 3.12 -21.79
N HIS A 322 12.27 3.31 -23.08
CA HIS A 322 13.14 2.83 -24.16
C HIS A 322 14.03 3.94 -24.74
N THR A 323 13.74 5.19 -24.40
CA THR A 323 14.41 6.37 -24.94
C THR A 323 14.84 7.29 -23.79
N PRO A 324 15.90 8.08 -23.96
CA PRO A 324 16.30 9.08 -22.99
C PRO A 324 15.20 10.15 -22.79
N PHE A 325 15.29 10.88 -21.70
CA PHE A 325 14.55 12.13 -21.55
C PHE A 325 15.51 13.31 -21.40
N PHE A 326 14.97 14.49 -21.66
CA PHE A 326 15.72 15.76 -21.70
C PHE A 326 15.18 16.70 -20.62
N ALA A 327 15.84 17.84 -20.44
CA ALA A 327 15.33 18.89 -19.57
C ALA A 327 13.88 19.28 -19.95
N ASN A 328 13.09 19.73 -18.96
CA ASN A 328 11.66 19.97 -19.05
C ASN A 328 10.79 18.71 -19.28
N TYR A 329 11.31 17.52 -19.06
CA TYR A 329 10.48 16.31 -19.00
C TYR A 329 9.43 16.44 -17.89
N ARG A 330 8.18 16.08 -18.19
CA ARG A 330 7.03 16.32 -17.31
C ARG A 330 6.22 15.06 -17.00
N PRO A 331 6.76 14.13 -16.22
CA PRO A 331 6.05 12.94 -15.78
C PRO A 331 5.14 13.21 -14.57
N GLN A 332 4.47 12.15 -14.10
CA GLN A 332 3.74 12.12 -12.85
C GLN A 332 4.66 11.66 -11.72
N PHE A 333 4.69 12.41 -10.62
CA PHE A 333 5.40 12.09 -9.39
C PHE A 333 4.39 11.58 -8.36
N TYR A 334 4.60 10.38 -7.86
CA TYR A 334 3.74 9.72 -6.89
C TYR A 334 4.33 9.86 -5.49
N PHE A 335 3.68 10.67 -4.66
CA PHE A 335 4.05 10.88 -3.27
C PHE A 335 2.96 10.34 -2.36
N ARG A 336 3.27 9.45 -1.41
CA ARG A 336 2.30 8.90 -0.46
C ARG A 336 0.99 8.48 -1.16
N THR A 337 -0.09 9.24 -1.01
CA THR A 337 -1.42 8.90 -1.51
C THR A 337 -1.86 9.68 -2.76
N THR A 338 -0.97 10.47 -3.37
CA THR A 338 -1.28 11.29 -4.54
C THR A 338 -0.21 11.26 -5.61
N ASP A 339 -0.57 11.73 -6.78
CA ASP A 339 0.32 12.03 -7.88
C ASP A 339 0.19 13.49 -8.31
N VAL A 340 1.30 14.05 -8.76
CA VAL A 340 1.37 15.42 -9.25
C VAL A 340 2.34 15.50 -10.42
N THR A 341 2.00 16.30 -11.43
CA THR A 341 2.91 16.57 -12.54
C THR A 341 4.06 17.47 -12.07
N GLY A 342 5.28 17.14 -12.46
CA GLY A 342 6.46 17.94 -12.19
C GLY A 342 7.34 18.09 -13.43
N ALA A 343 7.99 19.23 -13.57
CA ALA A 343 9.03 19.47 -14.58
C ALA A 343 10.39 19.15 -14.02
N CYS A 344 11.17 18.36 -14.76
CA CYS A 344 12.53 17.97 -14.41
C CYS A 344 13.54 18.95 -15.03
N ASP A 345 14.43 19.51 -14.21
CA ASP A 345 15.57 20.27 -14.65
C ASP A 345 16.85 19.47 -14.37
N LEU A 346 17.65 19.27 -15.41
CA LEU A 346 18.88 18.49 -15.34
C LEU A 346 20.06 19.35 -14.87
N PRO A 347 21.07 18.74 -14.23
CA PRO A 347 22.26 19.46 -13.80
C PRO A 347 23.03 20.07 -15.01
N GLU A 348 23.81 21.10 -14.75
CA GLU A 348 24.65 21.72 -15.76
C GLU A 348 25.59 20.69 -16.42
N GLY A 349 25.62 20.68 -17.75
CA GLY A 349 26.41 19.72 -18.53
C GLY A 349 25.75 18.37 -18.80
N VAL A 350 24.55 18.12 -18.25
CA VAL A 350 23.75 16.91 -18.56
C VAL A 350 22.67 17.28 -19.57
N GLU A 351 22.82 16.83 -20.80
CA GLU A 351 21.85 17.10 -21.89
C GLU A 351 20.67 16.13 -21.85
N MET A 352 20.91 14.87 -21.45
CA MET A 352 19.89 13.81 -21.41
C MET A 352 20.19 12.80 -20.31
N VAL A 353 19.17 12.06 -19.92
CA VAL A 353 19.23 10.94 -18.97
C VAL A 353 18.76 9.67 -19.68
N MET A 354 19.59 8.62 -19.63
CA MET A 354 19.31 7.33 -20.25
C MET A 354 18.54 6.41 -19.28
N PRO A 355 17.71 5.48 -19.81
CA PRO A 355 17.24 4.36 -19.02
C PRO A 355 18.40 3.58 -18.39
N GLY A 356 18.29 3.30 -17.07
CA GLY A 356 19.36 2.68 -16.26
C GLY A 356 20.26 3.66 -15.52
N ASP A 357 20.14 4.95 -15.79
CA ASP A 357 20.97 5.98 -15.12
C ASP A 357 20.47 6.33 -13.71
N ASN A 358 21.44 6.68 -12.86
CA ASN A 358 21.20 7.43 -11.64
C ASN A 358 21.49 8.91 -11.90
N VAL A 359 20.56 9.77 -11.56
CA VAL A 359 20.69 11.23 -11.80
C VAL A 359 20.26 12.03 -10.58
N LYS A 360 21.04 13.09 -10.29
CA LYS A 360 20.57 14.17 -9.41
C LYS A 360 19.91 15.22 -10.27
N MET A 361 18.70 15.59 -9.94
CA MET A 361 17.95 16.60 -10.69
C MET A 361 17.10 17.44 -9.78
N THR A 362 16.64 18.56 -10.31
CA THR A 362 15.70 19.45 -9.64
C THR A 362 14.32 19.26 -10.24
N VAL A 363 13.28 19.26 -9.42
CA VAL A 363 11.89 19.08 -9.85
C VAL A 363 11.06 20.24 -9.37
N LYS A 364 10.21 20.76 -10.26
CA LYS A 364 9.20 21.77 -9.95
C LYS A 364 7.81 21.19 -10.20
N LEU A 365 7.05 21.00 -9.12
CA LEU A 365 5.69 20.45 -9.15
C LEU A 365 4.66 21.54 -9.52
N ILE A 366 3.56 21.15 -10.14
CA ILE A 366 2.44 22.06 -10.46
C ILE A 366 1.53 22.37 -9.26
N ALA A 367 1.63 21.56 -8.19
CA ALA A 367 0.88 21.75 -6.96
C ALA A 367 1.79 21.45 -5.74
N PRO A 368 1.57 22.14 -4.61
CA PRO A 368 2.39 21.91 -3.41
C PRO A 368 2.05 20.58 -2.74
N ILE A 369 3.06 19.84 -2.34
CA ILE A 369 2.94 18.56 -1.64
C ILE A 369 3.56 18.69 -0.25
N ALA A 370 2.92 18.13 0.77
CA ALA A 370 3.50 18.00 2.10
C ALA A 370 4.78 17.15 2.01
N MET A 371 5.93 17.78 2.20
CA MET A 371 7.23 17.21 1.84
C MET A 371 8.26 17.42 2.95
N GLU A 372 9.18 16.49 3.05
CA GLU A 372 10.38 16.55 3.87
C GLU A 372 11.53 15.85 3.16
N GLU A 373 12.76 16.14 3.54
CA GLU A 373 13.95 15.45 3.02
C GLU A 373 13.87 13.96 3.39
N GLY A 374 14.29 13.09 2.47
CA GLY A 374 14.18 11.65 2.61
C GLY A 374 12.85 11.06 2.11
N LEU A 375 11.86 11.89 1.72
CA LEU A 375 10.60 11.39 1.17
C LEU A 375 10.86 10.69 -0.16
N ARG A 376 10.41 9.43 -0.26
CA ARG A 376 10.50 8.62 -1.48
C ARG A 376 9.32 8.90 -2.40
N PHE A 377 9.55 8.73 -3.70
CA PHE A 377 8.53 8.86 -4.73
C PHE A 377 8.80 7.93 -5.92
N ALA A 378 7.74 7.60 -6.63
CA ALA A 378 7.82 6.94 -7.92
C ALA A 378 7.54 7.94 -9.05
N ILE A 379 8.12 7.70 -10.23
CA ILE A 379 7.88 8.48 -11.45
C ILE A 379 7.16 7.59 -12.46
N ARG A 380 6.06 8.08 -13.00
CA ARG A 380 5.26 7.34 -13.99
C ARG A 380 4.96 8.18 -15.23
N GLU A 381 4.91 7.51 -16.37
CA GLU A 381 4.57 8.07 -17.67
C GLU A 381 3.77 7.06 -18.48
N GLY A 382 2.63 7.50 -19.07
CA GLY A 382 1.85 6.66 -19.97
C GLY A 382 1.41 5.32 -19.37
N GLY A 383 1.12 5.27 -18.06
CA GLY A 383 0.71 4.06 -17.35
C GLY A 383 1.87 3.14 -16.91
N ARG A 384 3.14 3.56 -17.08
CA ARG A 384 4.34 2.79 -16.68
C ARG A 384 5.11 3.51 -15.60
N THR A 385 5.68 2.74 -14.67
CA THR A 385 6.73 3.24 -13.78
C THR A 385 8.03 3.36 -14.56
N VAL A 386 8.60 4.58 -14.57
CA VAL A 386 9.81 4.88 -15.35
C VAL A 386 10.99 5.26 -14.47
N GLY A 387 10.78 5.45 -13.19
CA GLY A 387 11.83 5.75 -12.24
C GLY A 387 11.33 5.83 -10.82
N ALA A 388 12.27 5.94 -9.92
CA ALA A 388 12.03 6.15 -8.51
C ALA A 388 13.12 7.04 -7.91
N GLY A 389 12.77 7.78 -6.89
CA GLY A 389 13.72 8.70 -6.28
C GLY A 389 13.42 9.03 -4.83
N VAL A 390 14.30 9.83 -4.29
CA VAL A 390 14.21 10.37 -2.94
C VAL A 390 14.48 11.88 -2.96
N VAL A 391 13.71 12.63 -2.20
CA VAL A 391 13.94 14.07 -1.98
C VAL A 391 15.22 14.25 -1.18
N SER A 392 16.22 14.87 -1.77
CA SER A 392 17.51 15.12 -1.12
C SER A 392 17.59 16.48 -0.46
N LYS A 393 16.87 17.47 -1.00
CA LYS A 393 16.83 18.82 -0.45
C LYS A 393 15.58 19.58 -0.91
N ILE A 394 15.00 20.34 -0.03
CA ILE A 394 13.88 21.24 -0.33
C ILE A 394 14.42 22.62 -0.71
N ILE A 395 13.90 23.20 -1.80
CA ILE A 395 14.29 24.52 -2.30
C ILE A 395 13.19 25.55 -1.98
N GLU A 396 11.90 25.22 -2.28
CA GLU A 396 10.75 26.12 -2.07
C GLU A 396 9.46 25.32 -1.81
#